data_ea92eb0bec436e4e447f3cd5f2821496
#
_entry.id   ea92eb0bec436e4e447f3cd5f2821496
#
_cell.length_a   1.000
_cell.length_b   1.000
_cell.length_c   1.000
_cell.angle_alpha   90.00
_cell.angle_beta   90.00
_cell.angle_gamma   90.00
#
_symmetry.space_group_name_H-M   'P 1'
#
loop_
_entity.id
_entity.type
_entity.pdbx_description
1 polymer ?
#
loop_
_entity_poly.entity_id
_entity_poly.type
_entity_poly.pdbx_seq_one_letter_code
_entity_poly.pdbx_strand_id
1 'polypeptide(L)'
;AMLFDDKNMLNWLINSDAIVAIVPYSLCSKYLKIDPRLSLVFPSQGVPLMWHFLLSRSNLNNAILIKWIKSLENKSIVDKLVSQGWYLPFNSDYLQSKYKSEMFPISGPSEKCWENSWSFPVLTNEQKINLKNIWNESLSP
;
A
#
# COMPACT_ATOMS: atom_id res chain seq x y z
N ALA A 1 21.46 -4.12 -9.11
CA ALA A 1 20.15 -4.20 -8.48
C ALA A 1 19.40 -5.38 -9.06
N MET A 2 18.78 -6.18 -8.23
CA MET A 2 17.92 -7.28 -8.69
C MET A 2 16.48 -6.86 -8.56
N LEU A 3 15.67 -7.17 -9.57
CA LEU A 3 14.25 -6.87 -9.60
C LEU A 3 13.47 -8.19 -9.53
N PHE A 4 12.61 -8.29 -8.54
CA PHE A 4 11.79 -9.45 -8.30
C PHE A 4 10.32 -9.03 -8.21
N ASP A 5 9.41 -9.99 -8.30
CA ASP A 5 8.05 -9.75 -7.86
C ASP A 5 8.02 -9.43 -6.34
N ASP A 6 6.94 -8.81 -5.89
CA ASP A 6 6.82 -8.30 -4.53
C ASP A 6 7.10 -9.36 -3.44
N LYS A 7 6.71 -10.61 -3.66
CA LYS A 7 6.91 -11.70 -2.70
C LYS A 7 8.36 -12.13 -2.64
N ASN A 8 9.00 -12.25 -3.79
CA ASN A 8 10.40 -12.61 -3.87
C ASN A 8 11.29 -11.51 -3.31
N MET A 9 10.93 -10.25 -3.49
CA MET A 9 11.65 -9.10 -2.92
C MET A 9 11.70 -9.16 -1.39
N LEU A 10 10.59 -9.48 -0.73
CA LEU A 10 10.56 -9.65 0.72
C LEU A 10 11.36 -10.88 1.20
N ASN A 11 11.28 -11.99 0.47
CA ASN A 11 12.08 -13.16 0.78
C ASN A 11 13.59 -12.88 0.69
N TRP A 12 13.99 -12.10 -0.29
CA TRP A 12 15.38 -11.66 -0.43
C TRP A 12 15.82 -10.75 0.71
N LEU A 13 14.97 -9.81 1.13
CA LEU A 13 15.26 -8.93 2.27
C LEU A 13 15.44 -9.72 3.57
N ILE A 14 14.67 -10.78 3.78
CA ILE A 14 14.69 -11.58 5.01
C ILE A 14 15.83 -12.58 5.02
N ASN A 15 16.09 -13.23 3.89
CA ASN A 15 16.97 -14.42 3.80
C ASN A 15 18.31 -14.16 3.12
N SER A 16 18.59 -12.94 2.68
CA SER A 16 19.83 -12.61 1.97
C SER A 16 20.43 -11.28 2.44
N ASP A 17 21.47 -10.84 1.78
CA ASP A 17 22.18 -9.59 2.06
C ASP A 17 21.48 -8.33 1.52
N ALA A 18 20.22 -8.42 1.09
CA ALA A 18 19.46 -7.26 0.67
C ALA A 18 19.17 -6.34 1.85
N ILE A 19 19.48 -5.04 1.71
CA ILE A 19 19.34 -4.05 2.78
C ILE A 19 18.00 -3.32 2.68
N VAL A 20 17.45 -3.16 1.48
CA VAL A 20 16.23 -2.39 1.19
C VAL A 20 15.36 -3.12 0.17
N ALA A 21 14.06 -3.10 0.39
CA ALA A 21 13.06 -3.55 -0.58
C ALA A 21 11.95 -2.51 -0.73
N ILE A 22 11.47 -2.31 -1.94
CA ILE A 22 10.29 -1.49 -2.24
C ILE A 22 9.13 -2.43 -2.51
N VAL A 23 8.15 -2.41 -1.64
CA VAL A 23 7.02 -3.35 -1.68
C VAL A 23 5.71 -2.64 -1.30
N PRO A 24 4.56 -3.16 -1.74
CA PRO A 24 3.27 -2.65 -1.29
C PRO A 24 3.13 -2.77 0.24
N TYR A 25 2.55 -1.75 0.86
CA TYR A 25 2.31 -1.73 2.30
C TYR A 25 1.57 -2.98 2.81
N SER A 26 0.57 -3.45 2.06
CA SER A 26 -0.21 -4.64 2.41
C SER A 26 0.63 -5.92 2.53
N LEU A 27 1.74 -6.00 1.80
CA LEU A 27 2.66 -7.12 1.90
C LEU A 27 3.58 -6.98 3.12
N CYS A 28 4.19 -5.82 3.33
CA CYS A 28 5.18 -5.65 4.40
C CYS A 28 4.54 -5.73 5.79
N SER A 29 3.30 -5.33 5.96
CA SER A 29 2.62 -5.31 7.26
C SER A 29 2.59 -6.66 8.00
N LYS A 30 2.58 -7.76 7.26
CA LYS A 30 2.65 -9.12 7.84
C LYS A 30 4.05 -9.44 8.37
N TYR A 31 5.08 -9.08 7.61
CA TYR A 31 6.46 -9.41 7.93
C TYR A 31 7.02 -8.55 9.07
N LEU A 32 6.58 -7.31 9.18
CA LEU A 32 6.93 -6.44 10.30
C LEU A 32 6.50 -7.01 11.67
N LYS A 33 5.45 -7.83 11.70
CA LYS A 33 5.01 -8.52 12.91
C LYS A 33 5.88 -9.72 13.29
N ILE A 34 6.50 -10.33 12.30
CA ILE A 34 7.18 -11.61 12.43
C ILE A 34 8.69 -11.39 12.64
N ASP A 35 9.26 -10.39 11.97
CA ASP A 35 10.68 -10.14 12.00
C ASP A 35 10.99 -8.74 12.55
N PRO A 36 11.48 -8.64 13.80
CA PRO A 36 11.78 -7.37 14.45
C PRO A 36 12.99 -6.61 13.85
N ARG A 37 13.74 -7.23 12.94
CA ARG A 37 14.83 -6.58 12.22
C ARG A 37 14.33 -5.65 11.12
N LEU A 38 13.07 -5.83 10.68
CA LEU A 38 12.47 -5.04 9.62
C LEU A 38 11.90 -3.74 10.16
N SER A 39 12.05 -2.68 9.41
CA SER A 39 11.41 -1.39 9.65
C SER A 39 10.78 -0.85 8.37
N LEU A 40 9.65 -0.16 8.53
CA LEU A 40 8.96 0.51 7.44
C LEU A 40 9.34 1.98 7.41
N VAL A 41 9.73 2.47 6.25
CA VAL A 41 10.07 3.88 6.06
C VAL A 41 9.18 4.47 4.97
N PHE A 42 8.51 5.56 5.28
CA PHE A 42 7.82 6.40 4.31
C PHE A 42 8.71 7.62 4.01
N PRO A 43 9.26 7.73 2.80
CA PRO A 43 10.12 8.86 2.46
C PRO A 43 9.33 10.16 2.41
N SER A 44 9.91 11.24 2.91
CA SER A 44 9.28 12.57 2.87
C SER A 44 9.05 13.12 1.45
N GLN A 45 9.71 12.53 0.46
CA GLN A 45 9.55 12.82 -0.96
C GLN A 45 8.26 12.25 -1.55
N GLY A 46 7.50 11.48 -0.77
CA GLY A 46 6.28 10.83 -1.20
C GLY A 46 6.46 9.38 -1.66
N VAL A 47 5.36 8.73 -1.90
CA VAL A 47 5.29 7.34 -2.38
C VAL A 47 4.26 7.23 -3.50
N PRO A 48 4.40 6.26 -4.42
CA PRO A 48 3.35 5.98 -5.38
C PRO A 48 2.13 5.41 -4.67
N LEU A 49 0.95 5.97 -4.96
CA LEU A 49 -0.33 5.57 -4.39
C LEU A 49 -1.06 4.64 -5.36
N MET A 50 -1.53 3.52 -4.82
CA MET A 50 -2.43 2.61 -5.52
C MET A 50 -3.82 2.71 -4.90
N TRP A 51 -4.81 3.11 -5.71
CA TRP A 51 -6.17 3.29 -5.28
C TRP A 51 -7.02 2.05 -5.59
N HIS A 52 -7.78 1.59 -4.63
CA HIS A 52 -8.79 0.58 -4.81
C HIS A 52 -10.17 1.25 -4.80
N PHE A 53 -10.91 1.09 -5.88
CA PHE A 53 -12.22 1.69 -6.05
C PHE A 53 -13.32 0.65 -5.90
N LEU A 54 -14.40 1.05 -5.25
CA LEU A 54 -15.63 0.31 -5.26
C LEU A 54 -16.45 0.71 -6.51
N LEU A 55 -16.78 -0.26 -7.33
CA LEU A 55 -17.60 -0.06 -8.52
C LEU A 55 -18.97 -0.69 -8.31
N SER A 56 -20.04 0.03 -8.66
CA SER A 56 -21.39 -0.48 -8.69
C SER A 56 -22.03 -0.28 -10.05
N ARG A 57 -23.02 -1.12 -10.37
CA ARG A 57 -23.86 -0.87 -11.56
C ARG A 57 -24.78 0.31 -11.28
N SER A 58 -25.03 1.16 -12.28
CA SER A 58 -25.87 2.36 -12.16
C SER A 58 -27.33 2.07 -11.80
N ASN A 59 -27.80 0.86 -12.07
CA ASN A 59 -29.17 0.41 -11.79
C ASN A 59 -29.36 -0.27 -10.43
N LEU A 60 -28.32 -0.29 -9.58
CA LEU A 60 -28.45 -0.80 -8.22
C LEU A 60 -29.32 0.13 -7.37
N ASN A 61 -30.15 -0.48 -6.50
CA ASN A 61 -30.90 0.27 -5.51
C ASN A 61 -29.93 1.04 -4.60
N ASN A 62 -29.97 2.36 -4.67
CA ASN A 62 -29.10 3.24 -3.92
C ASN A 62 -29.13 2.97 -2.40
N ALA A 63 -30.26 2.52 -1.84
CA ALA A 63 -30.37 2.21 -0.43
C ALA A 63 -29.51 1.01 -0.01
N ILE A 64 -29.44 -0.03 -0.86
CA ILE A 64 -28.61 -1.21 -0.60
C ILE A 64 -27.12 -0.81 -0.68
N LEU A 65 -26.74 -0.03 -1.70
CA LEU A 65 -25.37 0.45 -1.86
C LEU A 65 -24.92 1.30 -0.67
N ILE A 66 -25.75 2.25 -0.25
CA ILE A 66 -25.46 3.12 0.92
C ILE A 66 -25.32 2.26 2.17
N LYS A 67 -26.19 1.27 2.39
CA LYS A 67 -26.09 0.36 3.55
C LYS A 67 -24.78 -0.43 3.52
N TRP A 68 -24.37 -0.86 2.35
CA TRP A 68 -23.13 -1.60 2.17
C TRP A 68 -21.90 -0.70 2.41
N ILE A 69 -21.87 0.51 1.85
CA ILE A 69 -20.80 1.49 2.10
C ILE A 69 -20.69 1.80 3.59
N LYS A 70 -21.82 2.07 4.27
CA LYS A 70 -21.84 2.31 5.71
C LYS A 70 -21.33 1.11 6.52
N SER A 71 -21.50 -0.12 6.03
CA SER A 71 -20.95 -1.28 6.71
C SER A 71 -19.41 -1.31 6.71
N LEU A 72 -18.75 -0.70 5.71
CA LEU A 72 -17.30 -0.57 5.67
C LEU A 72 -16.73 0.37 6.75
N GLU A 73 -17.58 1.24 7.31
CA GLU A 73 -17.23 2.12 8.44
C GLU A 73 -17.30 1.38 9.78
N ASN A 74 -17.82 0.15 9.81
CA ASN A 74 -17.91 -0.64 11.02
C ASN A 74 -16.51 -0.99 11.54
N LYS A 75 -16.26 -0.66 12.82
CA LYS A 75 -14.95 -0.87 13.47
C LYS A 75 -14.42 -2.29 13.33
N SER A 76 -15.28 -3.31 13.42
CA SER A 76 -14.87 -4.71 13.29
C SER A 76 -14.38 -5.04 11.86
N ILE A 77 -14.98 -4.44 10.83
CA ILE A 77 -14.58 -4.60 9.44
C ILE A 77 -13.29 -3.83 9.19
N VAL A 78 -13.19 -2.60 9.69
CA VAL A 78 -11.98 -1.78 9.64
C VAL A 78 -10.79 -2.54 10.25
N ASP A 79 -10.97 -3.11 11.45
CA ASP A 79 -9.93 -3.89 12.13
C ASP A 79 -9.49 -5.10 11.31
N LYS A 80 -10.42 -5.79 10.69
CA LYS A 80 -10.12 -6.94 9.83
C LYS A 80 -9.33 -6.52 8.58
N LEU A 81 -9.71 -5.43 7.95
CA LEU A 81 -9.00 -4.91 6.78
C LEU A 81 -7.57 -4.48 7.17
N VAL A 82 -7.42 -3.73 8.26
CA VAL A 82 -6.11 -3.32 8.77
C VAL A 82 -5.23 -4.52 9.13
N SER A 83 -5.81 -5.56 9.76
CA SER A 83 -5.07 -6.79 10.06
C SER A 83 -4.56 -7.52 8.81
N GLN A 84 -5.21 -7.28 7.67
CA GLN A 84 -4.80 -7.79 6.36
C GLN A 84 -3.82 -6.85 5.63
N GLY A 85 -3.43 -5.74 6.23
CA GLY A 85 -2.48 -4.79 5.67
C GLY A 85 -3.10 -3.70 4.79
N TRP A 86 -4.42 -3.47 4.88
CA TRP A 86 -5.05 -2.34 4.21
C TRP A 86 -4.82 -1.04 4.98
N TYR A 87 -4.50 0.03 4.27
CA TYR A 87 -4.50 1.37 4.81
C TYR A 87 -5.80 2.08 4.44
N LEU A 88 -6.53 2.58 5.44
CA LEU A 88 -7.85 3.18 5.28
C LEU A 88 -7.80 4.65 5.74
N PRO A 89 -7.49 5.61 4.85
CA PRO A 89 -7.27 7.01 5.25
C PRO A 89 -8.52 7.67 5.86
N PHE A 90 -9.71 7.22 5.52
CA PHE A 90 -10.98 7.75 6.05
C PHE A 90 -11.27 7.37 7.51
N ASN A 91 -10.51 6.45 8.10
CA ASN A 91 -10.61 6.05 9.50
C ASN A 91 -9.35 6.40 10.30
N SER A 92 -8.61 7.41 9.89
CA SER A 92 -7.30 7.76 10.47
C SER A 92 -7.35 7.97 11.97
N ASP A 93 -8.33 8.70 12.50
CA ASP A 93 -8.47 9.02 13.94
C ASP A 93 -8.73 7.76 14.78
N TYR A 94 -9.62 6.89 14.29
CA TYR A 94 -9.89 5.61 14.95
C TYR A 94 -8.65 4.72 14.93
N LEU A 95 -7.99 4.62 13.80
CA LEU A 95 -6.78 3.82 13.65
C LEU A 95 -5.64 4.34 14.53
N GLN A 96 -5.43 5.65 14.55
CA GLN A 96 -4.43 6.28 15.39
C GLN A 96 -4.72 6.07 16.88
N SER A 97 -5.97 6.23 17.32
CA SER A 97 -6.34 6.06 18.71
C SER A 97 -6.17 4.62 19.20
N LYS A 98 -6.52 3.65 18.36
CA LYS A 98 -6.47 2.23 18.72
C LYS A 98 -5.07 1.63 18.66
N TYR A 99 -4.31 1.99 17.66
CA TYR A 99 -3.03 1.33 17.35
C TYR A 99 -1.80 2.16 17.75
N LYS A 100 -2.01 3.31 18.39
CA LYS A 100 -0.94 4.19 18.87
C LYS A 100 0.05 3.52 19.84
N SER A 101 -0.41 2.47 20.54
CA SER A 101 0.37 1.71 21.52
C SER A 101 0.89 0.37 20.99
N GLU A 102 0.40 -0.10 19.88
CA GLU A 102 0.83 -1.37 19.31
C GLU A 102 2.00 -1.13 18.35
N MET A 103 3.01 -1.96 18.42
CA MET A 103 4.31 -1.97 17.73
C MET A 103 4.25 -1.86 16.18
N PHE A 104 3.23 -1.20 15.67
CA PHE A 104 3.04 -0.94 14.25
C PHE A 104 3.23 0.53 13.96
N PRO A 105 4.02 0.89 12.97
CA PRO A 105 3.92 2.18 12.32
C PRO A 105 2.63 2.22 11.45
N ILE A 106 1.48 1.99 12.09
CA ILE A 106 0.17 2.27 11.50
C ILE A 106 -0.07 3.79 11.49
N SER A 107 0.88 4.54 12.01
CA SER A 107 0.94 5.98 11.82
C SER A 107 1.12 6.36 10.35
N GLY A 108 0.75 5.58 9.39
CA GLY A 108 0.75 5.94 7.98
C GLY A 108 1.89 6.86 7.53
N PRO A 109 1.90 7.29 6.30
CA PRO A 109 2.81 8.32 5.85
C PRO A 109 2.57 9.63 6.63
N SER A 110 3.64 10.37 6.93
CA SER A 110 3.54 11.73 7.47
C SER A 110 2.75 12.63 6.50
N GLU A 111 2.19 13.74 7.00
CA GLU A 111 1.49 14.72 6.16
C GLU A 111 2.34 15.15 4.96
N LYS A 112 3.61 15.45 5.20
CA LYS A 112 4.56 15.79 4.13
C LYS A 112 4.76 14.67 3.12
N CYS A 113 4.77 13.42 3.55
CA CYS A 113 4.83 12.28 2.63
C CYS A 113 3.54 12.20 1.80
N TRP A 114 2.36 12.39 2.41
CA TRP A 114 1.09 12.42 1.72
C TRP A 114 1.02 13.51 0.65
N GLU A 115 1.39 14.73 0.99
CA GLU A 115 1.39 15.88 0.07
C GLU A 115 2.28 15.64 -1.15
N ASN A 116 3.41 14.98 -0.97
CA ASN A 116 4.36 14.66 -2.03
C ASN A 116 4.07 13.34 -2.75
N SER A 117 3.08 12.57 -2.28
CA SER A 117 2.73 11.30 -2.91
C SER A 117 1.92 11.49 -4.19
N TRP A 118 2.05 10.55 -5.10
CA TRP A 118 1.42 10.65 -6.43
C TRP A 118 0.71 9.36 -6.82
N SER A 119 -0.34 9.50 -7.63
CA SER A 119 -0.99 8.36 -8.28
C SER A 119 -0.35 8.10 -9.63
N PHE A 120 -0.28 6.84 -10.01
CA PHE A 120 0.20 6.51 -11.36
C PHE A 120 -0.74 7.12 -12.40
N PRO A 121 -0.22 7.91 -13.36
CA PRO A 121 -1.03 8.45 -14.44
C PRO A 121 -1.50 7.32 -15.35
N VAL A 122 -2.62 7.56 -16.04
CA VAL A 122 -3.02 6.70 -17.15
C VAL A 122 -2.05 6.92 -18.30
N LEU A 123 -1.24 5.92 -18.56
CA LEU A 123 -0.21 6.00 -19.59
C LEU A 123 -0.81 5.76 -20.98
N THR A 124 -0.39 6.54 -21.96
CA THR A 124 -0.63 6.26 -23.38
C THR A 124 0.10 4.99 -23.81
N ASN A 125 -0.28 4.42 -24.96
CA ASN A 125 0.42 3.24 -25.49
C ASN A 125 1.89 3.51 -25.78
N GLU A 126 2.22 4.69 -26.28
CA GLU A 126 3.60 5.13 -26.53
C GLU A 126 4.40 5.19 -25.22
N GLN A 127 3.86 5.80 -24.18
CA GLN A 127 4.50 5.86 -22.86
C GLN A 127 4.73 4.47 -22.27
N LYS A 128 3.79 3.53 -22.44
CA LYS A 128 3.94 2.14 -22.00
C LYS A 128 5.10 1.44 -22.73
N ILE A 129 5.21 1.66 -24.05
CA ILE A 129 6.30 1.09 -24.86
C ILE A 129 7.64 1.67 -24.39
N ASN A 130 7.72 2.99 -24.22
CA ASN A 130 8.94 3.66 -23.77
C ASN A 130 9.38 3.18 -22.40
N LEU A 131 8.45 3.07 -21.44
CA LEU A 131 8.76 2.52 -20.12
C LEU A 131 9.26 1.08 -20.19
N LYS A 132 8.64 0.25 -21.04
CA LYS A 132 9.09 -1.13 -21.25
C LYS A 132 10.50 -1.20 -21.83
N ASN A 133 10.83 -0.31 -22.74
CA ASN A 133 12.18 -0.23 -23.31
C ASN A 133 13.21 0.18 -22.25
N ILE A 134 12.95 1.25 -21.50
CA ILE A 134 13.80 1.70 -20.38
C ILE A 134 14.00 0.57 -19.37
N TRP A 135 12.94 -0.15 -19.04
CA TRP A 135 13.00 -1.29 -18.14
C TRP A 135 13.92 -2.40 -18.69
N ASN A 136 13.73 -2.78 -19.94
CA ASN A 136 14.55 -3.82 -20.58
C ASN A 136 16.02 -3.41 -20.67
N GLU A 137 16.30 -2.15 -21.00
CA GLU A 137 17.66 -1.60 -21.04
C GLU A 137 18.31 -1.62 -19.63
N SER A 138 17.55 -1.30 -18.59
CA SER A 138 18.06 -1.32 -17.21
C SER A 138 18.38 -2.72 -16.68
N LEU A 139 17.80 -3.75 -17.29
CA LEU A 139 18.04 -5.15 -16.94
C LEU A 139 19.16 -5.81 -17.78
N SER A 140 19.59 -5.14 -18.82
CA SER A 140 20.72 -5.62 -19.63
C SER A 140 22.03 -5.38 -18.86
N PRO A 141 22.90 -6.40 -18.72
CA PRO A 141 24.15 -6.28 -18.00
C PRO A 141 25.13 -5.33 -18.68
#